data_49cd10d19ed89249a967a8a377383c49
#
_entry.id   49cd10d19ed89249a967a8a377383c49
#
_cell.length_a   1.000
_cell.length_b   1.000
_cell.length_c   1.000
_cell.angle_alpha   90.00
_cell.angle_beta   90.00
_cell.angle_gamma   90.00
#
_symmetry.space_group_name_H-M   'P 1'
#
loop_
_entity.id
_entity.type
_entity.pdbx_description
1 polymer ?
#
loop_
_entity_poly.entity_id
_entity_poly.type
_entity_poly.pdbx_seq_one_letter_code
_entity_poly.pdbx_strand_id
1 'polypeptide(L)'
;MKARGVSHIAICVANLEKSLEFYKDILGLTVKMHTTQNMENRPGAESEEMYDHPRKSRTVANVWFDDPVHAEPFLVLTSHPGEQVGGIPIKLDQKGISHISFGVDNVKKFAEELVAKGVELAGSLEDFTDANDNIRTIFVYDPDGILVQFDEGPPSN
;
A
#
# COMPACT_ATOMS: atom_id res chain seq x y z
N MET A 1 -3.59 28.49 9.55
CA MET A 1 -3.74 27.51 8.45
C MET A 1 -3.78 26.11 9.06
N LYS A 2 -4.69 25.19 8.64
CA LYS A 2 -4.87 23.87 9.25
C LYS A 2 -5.12 22.84 8.14
N ALA A 3 -4.37 21.73 8.15
CA ALA A 3 -4.70 20.56 7.31
C ALA A 3 -6.03 19.97 7.75
N ARG A 4 -6.82 19.43 6.80
CA ARG A 4 -8.16 18.85 7.08
C ARG A 4 -8.13 17.34 7.27
N GLY A 5 -7.11 16.67 6.75
CA GLY A 5 -6.95 15.20 6.79
C GLY A 5 -5.96 14.73 5.75
N VAL A 6 -5.86 13.42 5.60
CA VAL A 6 -5.09 12.77 4.54
C VAL A 6 -6.03 12.51 3.36
N SER A 7 -5.72 13.08 2.20
CA SER A 7 -6.54 12.89 0.99
C SER A 7 -6.21 11.57 0.29
N HIS A 8 -4.93 11.26 0.15
CA HIS A 8 -4.46 10.02 -0.46
C HIS A 8 -3.06 9.66 0.03
N ILE A 9 -2.69 8.42 -0.19
CA ILE A 9 -1.34 7.89 0.03
C ILE A 9 -0.84 7.40 -1.33
N ALA A 10 0.31 7.92 -1.77
CA ALA A 10 0.91 7.53 -3.04
C ALA A 10 2.02 6.49 -2.81
N ILE A 11 2.01 5.46 -3.62
CA ILE A 11 2.98 4.36 -3.64
C ILE A 11 3.52 4.24 -5.06
N CYS A 12 4.83 4.37 -5.22
CA CYS A 12 5.50 4.08 -6.48
C CYS A 12 5.87 2.60 -6.51
N VAL A 13 5.41 1.89 -7.53
CA VAL A 13 5.53 0.44 -7.65
C VAL A 13 6.31 0.07 -8.93
N ALA A 14 7.05 -1.03 -8.88
CA ALA A 14 7.83 -1.49 -10.02
C ALA A 14 6.93 -2.03 -11.15
N ASN A 15 5.83 -2.69 -10.80
CA ASN A 15 4.88 -3.26 -11.75
C ASN A 15 3.44 -3.05 -11.26
N LEU A 16 2.72 -2.14 -11.93
CA LEU A 16 1.37 -1.76 -11.53
C LEU A 16 0.38 -2.93 -11.57
N GLU A 17 0.47 -3.81 -12.58
CA GLU A 17 -0.46 -4.95 -12.69
C GLU A 17 -0.29 -5.93 -11.53
N LYS A 18 0.95 -6.25 -11.14
CA LYS A 18 1.22 -7.09 -9.95
C LYS A 18 0.72 -6.43 -8.66
N SER A 19 0.89 -5.13 -8.54
CA SER A 19 0.37 -4.41 -7.38
C SER A 19 -1.16 -4.39 -7.37
N LEU A 20 -1.82 -4.28 -8.54
CA LEU A 20 -3.26 -4.38 -8.65
C LEU A 20 -3.78 -5.79 -8.32
N GLU A 21 -3.07 -6.86 -8.68
CA GLU A 21 -3.40 -8.22 -8.22
C GLU A 21 -3.43 -8.30 -6.69
N PHE A 22 -2.48 -7.64 -6.01
CA PHE A 22 -2.45 -7.60 -4.55
C PHE A 22 -3.54 -6.68 -3.97
N TYR A 23 -3.54 -5.39 -4.29
CA TYR A 23 -4.43 -4.42 -3.66
C TYR A 23 -5.90 -4.57 -4.08
N LYS A 24 -6.17 -4.90 -5.35
CA LYS A 24 -7.53 -5.08 -5.87
C LYS A 24 -8.04 -6.51 -5.69
N ASP A 25 -7.29 -7.51 -6.20
CA ASP A 25 -7.84 -8.87 -6.33
C ASP A 25 -7.68 -9.69 -5.03
N ILE A 26 -6.60 -9.47 -4.26
CA ILE A 26 -6.39 -10.12 -2.96
C ILE A 26 -7.07 -9.36 -1.83
N LEU A 27 -6.82 -8.04 -1.72
CA LEU A 27 -7.35 -7.22 -0.62
C LEU A 27 -8.77 -6.69 -0.88
N GLY A 28 -9.28 -6.76 -2.11
CA GLY A 28 -10.65 -6.39 -2.45
C GLY A 28 -10.89 -4.89 -2.64
N LEU A 29 -9.84 -4.07 -2.83
CA LEU A 29 -10.02 -2.65 -3.09
C LEU A 29 -10.55 -2.39 -4.50
N THR A 30 -11.26 -1.28 -4.69
CA THR A 30 -11.88 -0.90 -5.97
C THR A 30 -11.04 0.10 -6.75
N VAL A 31 -10.69 -0.23 -8.00
CA VAL A 31 -9.99 0.69 -8.91
C VAL A 31 -11.02 1.63 -9.56
N LYS A 32 -10.92 2.94 -9.28
CA LYS A 32 -11.80 3.96 -9.87
C LYS A 32 -11.15 4.72 -11.02
N MET A 33 -9.83 4.70 -11.12
CA MET A 33 -9.08 5.30 -12.23
C MET A 33 -7.87 4.42 -12.53
N HIS A 34 -7.62 4.16 -13.80
CA HIS A 34 -6.41 3.53 -14.30
C HIS A 34 -6.06 4.16 -15.65
N THR A 35 -4.96 4.91 -15.72
CA THR A 35 -4.59 5.66 -16.92
C THR A 35 -3.09 5.89 -17.00
N THR A 36 -2.59 5.99 -18.24
CA THR A 36 -1.22 6.44 -18.51
C THR A 36 -1.22 7.93 -18.81
N GLN A 37 -0.33 8.65 -18.16
CA GLN A 37 -0.18 10.10 -18.24
C GLN A 37 1.17 10.46 -18.85
N ASN A 38 1.18 11.40 -19.81
CA ASN A 38 2.40 12.04 -20.25
C ASN A 38 2.88 12.98 -19.14
N MET A 39 4.17 12.90 -18.82
CA MET A 39 4.81 13.71 -17.79
C MET A 39 5.57 14.91 -18.38
N GLU A 40 5.79 14.95 -19.70
CA GLU A 40 6.43 16.09 -20.36
C GLU A 40 5.62 17.37 -20.09
N ASN A 41 6.32 18.42 -19.72
CA ASN A 41 5.73 19.73 -19.37
C ASN A 41 4.74 19.73 -18.19
N ARG A 42 4.66 18.66 -17.41
CA ARG A 42 3.87 18.64 -16.19
C ARG A 42 4.62 19.41 -15.08
N PRO A 43 3.97 20.35 -14.37
CA PRO A 43 4.61 21.06 -13.27
C PRO A 43 5.20 20.08 -12.25
N GLY A 44 6.50 20.27 -11.94
CA GLY A 44 7.25 19.42 -10.99
C GLY A 44 7.79 18.10 -11.55
N ALA A 45 7.44 17.70 -12.77
CA ALA A 45 7.89 16.42 -13.34
C ALA A 45 9.41 16.36 -13.61
N GLU A 46 10.05 17.51 -13.74
CA GLU A 46 11.50 17.63 -13.95
C GLU A 46 12.24 18.07 -12.68
N SER A 47 11.57 18.12 -11.54
CA SER A 47 12.20 18.50 -10.27
C SER A 47 13.12 17.40 -9.76
N GLU A 48 14.41 17.65 -9.73
CA GLU A 48 15.42 16.74 -9.17
C GLU A 48 15.24 16.53 -7.66
N GLU A 49 14.54 17.42 -6.97
CA GLU A 49 14.19 17.25 -5.56
C GLU A 49 13.05 16.25 -5.34
N MET A 50 12.21 16.00 -6.37
CA MET A 50 11.06 15.08 -6.28
C MET A 50 11.26 13.77 -7.02
N TYR A 51 12.18 13.72 -7.99
CA TYR A 51 12.45 12.53 -8.82
C TYR A 51 13.95 12.28 -8.91
N ASP A 52 14.36 11.03 -8.77
CA ASP A 52 15.76 10.63 -9.02
C ASP A 52 16.18 10.87 -10.48
N HIS A 53 15.22 10.76 -11.39
CA HIS A 53 15.42 10.99 -12.83
C HIS A 53 14.17 11.61 -13.45
N PRO A 54 14.31 12.47 -14.48
CA PRO A 54 13.17 12.94 -15.26
C PRO A 54 12.35 11.79 -15.82
N ARG A 55 11.04 11.84 -15.68
CA ARG A 55 10.12 10.80 -16.13
C ARG A 55 9.28 11.28 -17.32
N LYS A 56 9.22 10.49 -18.39
CA LYS A 56 8.43 10.79 -19.60
C LYS A 56 6.96 10.44 -19.43
N SER A 57 6.69 9.33 -18.76
CA SER A 57 5.34 8.86 -18.53
C SER A 57 5.19 8.21 -17.17
N ARG A 58 3.95 8.14 -16.71
CA ARG A 58 3.57 7.29 -15.58
C ARG A 58 2.23 6.65 -15.84
N THR A 59 2.05 5.43 -15.35
CA THR A 59 0.73 4.81 -15.24
C THR A 59 0.26 4.91 -13.80
N VAL A 60 -0.98 5.32 -13.61
CA VAL A 60 -1.57 5.61 -12.30
C VAL A 60 -2.86 4.82 -12.14
N ALA A 61 -3.04 4.17 -11.01
CA ALA A 61 -4.31 3.62 -10.57
C ALA A 61 -4.71 4.25 -9.24
N ASN A 62 -5.93 4.78 -9.17
CA ASN A 62 -6.54 5.19 -7.90
C ASN A 62 -7.37 4.03 -7.36
N VAL A 63 -7.03 3.59 -6.15
CA VAL A 63 -7.58 2.40 -5.51
C VAL A 63 -8.25 2.79 -4.21
N TRP A 64 -9.52 2.44 -4.07
CA TRP A 64 -10.39 2.89 -3.00
C TRP A 64 -10.88 1.72 -2.15
N PHE A 65 -11.11 1.99 -0.87
CA PHE A 65 -11.88 1.08 -0.03
C PHE A 65 -13.35 1.13 -0.46
N ASP A 66 -14.02 -0.02 -0.41
CA ASP A 66 -15.43 -0.14 -0.82
C ASP A 66 -16.41 0.16 0.33
N ASP A 67 -15.90 0.75 1.40
CA ASP A 67 -16.68 1.21 2.54
C ASP A 67 -17.06 2.69 2.36
N PRO A 68 -18.36 3.03 2.27
CA PRO A 68 -18.79 4.41 2.11
C PRO A 68 -18.48 5.30 3.32
N VAL A 69 -18.21 4.72 4.49
CA VAL A 69 -17.88 5.45 5.72
C VAL A 69 -16.37 5.72 5.83
N HIS A 70 -15.54 4.79 5.32
CA HIS A 70 -14.09 4.83 5.42
C HIS A 70 -13.41 4.89 4.04
N ALA A 71 -14.04 5.56 3.08
CA ALA A 71 -13.54 5.64 1.71
C ALA A 71 -12.25 6.48 1.55
N GLU A 72 -11.88 7.28 2.54
CA GLU A 72 -10.68 8.13 2.53
C GLU A 72 -9.75 7.80 3.71
N PRO A 73 -8.43 7.88 3.50
CA PRO A 73 -7.71 8.18 2.26
C PRO A 73 -7.74 7.02 1.26
N PHE A 74 -7.69 7.32 -0.04
CA PHE A 74 -7.49 6.31 -1.08
C PHE A 74 -6.01 6.12 -1.40
N LEU A 75 -5.66 5.03 -2.08
CA LEU A 75 -4.30 4.79 -2.55
C LEU A 75 -4.13 5.26 -4.00
N VAL A 76 -2.96 5.82 -4.29
CA VAL A 76 -2.50 6.16 -5.65
C VAL A 76 -1.31 5.28 -5.97
N LEU A 77 -1.53 4.20 -6.72
CA LEU A 77 -0.45 3.36 -7.21
C LEU A 77 0.11 3.97 -8.49
N THR A 78 1.43 4.14 -8.56
CA THR A 78 2.10 4.76 -9.71
C THR A 78 3.25 3.89 -10.17
N SER A 79 3.36 3.65 -11.46
CA SER A 79 4.54 3.03 -12.09
C SER A 79 5.05 3.88 -13.26
N HIS A 80 6.28 3.63 -13.69
CA HIS A 80 6.92 4.29 -14.82
C HIS A 80 7.26 3.27 -15.91
N PRO A 81 6.35 2.99 -16.87
CA PRO A 81 6.53 1.94 -17.87
C PRO A 81 7.78 2.15 -18.71
N GLY A 82 8.57 1.09 -18.88
CA GLY A 82 9.84 1.13 -19.64
C GLY A 82 11.00 1.78 -18.90
N GLU A 83 10.81 2.21 -17.67
CA GLU A 83 11.83 2.82 -16.83
C GLU A 83 12.00 2.03 -15.53
N GLN A 84 13.24 1.90 -15.07
CA GLN A 84 13.48 1.23 -13.78
C GLN A 84 13.07 2.15 -12.62
N VAL A 85 12.27 1.62 -11.72
CA VAL A 85 11.97 2.24 -10.42
C VAL A 85 13.03 1.79 -9.44
N GLY A 86 13.73 2.74 -8.84
CA GLY A 86 14.76 2.50 -7.84
C GLY A 86 14.22 2.55 -6.42
N GLY A 87 15.09 2.20 -5.48
CA GLY A 87 14.80 2.25 -4.05
C GLY A 87 14.66 0.87 -3.42
N ILE A 88 14.71 0.85 -2.10
CA ILE A 88 14.48 -0.35 -1.27
C ILE A 88 13.42 0.03 -0.24
N PRO A 89 12.36 -0.75 -0.09
CA PRO A 89 11.38 -0.52 0.97
C PRO A 89 12.04 -0.46 2.34
N ILE A 90 11.64 0.50 3.16
CA ILE A 90 12.21 0.70 4.49
C ILE A 90 11.59 -0.24 5.51
N LYS A 91 12.35 -0.57 6.56
CA LYS A 91 11.90 -1.36 7.70
C LYS A 91 11.25 -0.47 8.77
N LEU A 92 10.61 -1.10 9.76
CA LEU A 92 9.86 -0.42 10.82
C LEU A 92 10.72 0.56 11.66
N ASP A 93 12.02 0.30 11.79
CA ASP A 93 12.97 1.09 12.57
C ASP A 93 13.77 2.11 11.73
N GLN A 94 13.42 2.30 10.46
CA GLN A 94 14.06 3.25 9.56
C GLN A 94 13.24 4.52 9.40
N LYS A 95 13.93 5.64 9.17
CA LYS A 95 13.29 6.95 9.01
C LYS A 95 12.47 7.01 7.71
N GLY A 96 11.16 7.22 7.83
CA GLY A 96 10.23 7.37 6.70
C GLY A 96 8.84 6.81 7.05
N ILE A 97 8.01 6.63 6.03
CA ILE A 97 6.73 5.93 6.15
C ILE A 97 7.04 4.44 6.03
N SER A 98 7.06 3.72 7.15
CA SER A 98 7.50 2.33 7.21
C SER A 98 6.47 1.33 6.71
N HIS A 99 5.17 1.63 6.85
CA HIS A 99 4.06 0.75 6.46
C HIS A 99 2.76 1.52 6.28
N ILE A 100 1.77 0.84 5.72
CA ILE A 100 0.37 1.25 5.71
C ILE A 100 -0.39 0.21 6.51
N SER A 101 -1.27 0.63 7.43
CA SER A 101 -2.14 -0.27 8.18
C SER A 101 -3.57 -0.21 7.68
N PHE A 102 -4.17 -1.38 7.50
CA PHE A 102 -5.59 -1.56 7.14
C PHE A 102 -6.34 -2.21 8.30
N GLY A 103 -7.51 -1.66 8.64
CA GLY A 103 -8.41 -2.24 9.62
C GLY A 103 -9.13 -3.47 9.05
N VAL A 104 -9.21 -4.55 9.83
CA VAL A 104 -9.98 -5.76 9.52
C VAL A 104 -10.76 -6.24 10.75
N ASP A 105 -11.87 -6.93 10.53
CA ASP A 105 -12.72 -7.38 11.63
C ASP A 105 -12.10 -8.52 12.46
N ASN A 106 -11.29 -9.38 11.84
CA ASN A 106 -10.66 -10.53 12.49
C ASN A 106 -9.31 -10.82 11.83
N VAL A 107 -8.24 -10.42 12.49
CA VAL A 107 -6.87 -10.54 11.97
C VAL A 107 -6.45 -11.98 11.76
N LYS A 108 -6.78 -12.91 12.68
CA LYS A 108 -6.39 -14.32 12.57
C LYS A 108 -7.00 -14.96 11.31
N LYS A 109 -8.32 -14.80 11.12
CA LYS A 109 -9.02 -15.31 9.95
C LYS A 109 -8.49 -14.68 8.66
N PHE A 110 -8.24 -13.37 8.69
CA PHE A 110 -7.70 -12.65 7.53
C PHE A 110 -6.29 -13.12 7.16
N ALA A 111 -5.44 -13.38 8.17
CA ALA A 111 -4.10 -13.95 7.96
C ALA A 111 -4.16 -15.33 7.29
N GLU A 112 -5.06 -16.21 7.75
CA GLU A 112 -5.28 -17.53 7.16
C GLU A 112 -5.72 -17.44 5.70
N GLU A 113 -6.62 -16.50 5.38
CA GLU A 113 -7.08 -16.24 4.01
C GLU A 113 -5.96 -15.69 3.11
N LEU A 114 -5.12 -14.79 3.62
CA LEU A 114 -3.96 -14.26 2.89
C LEU A 114 -2.95 -15.35 2.56
N VAL A 115 -2.60 -16.19 3.55
CA VAL A 115 -1.69 -17.33 3.36
C VAL A 115 -2.26 -18.32 2.33
N ALA A 116 -3.56 -18.61 2.40
CA ALA A 116 -4.23 -19.49 1.42
C ALA A 116 -4.20 -18.91 -0.01
N LYS A 117 -4.13 -17.59 -0.16
CA LYS A 117 -3.95 -16.89 -1.44
C LYS A 117 -2.48 -16.74 -1.85
N GLY A 118 -1.54 -17.27 -1.07
CA GLY A 118 -0.10 -17.24 -1.35
C GLY A 118 0.60 -15.92 -0.97
N VAL A 119 -0.02 -15.10 -0.13
CA VAL A 119 0.62 -13.88 0.40
C VAL A 119 1.64 -14.27 1.47
N GLU A 120 2.84 -13.73 1.37
CA GLU A 120 3.92 -13.94 2.33
C GLU A 120 3.74 -13.02 3.55
N LEU A 121 3.71 -13.62 4.74
CA LEU A 121 3.76 -12.87 5.99
C LEU A 121 5.19 -12.38 6.26
N ALA A 122 5.32 -11.20 6.86
CA ALA A 122 6.61 -10.63 7.26
C ALA A 122 7.19 -11.27 8.55
N GLY A 123 6.62 -12.37 9.00
CA GLY A 123 7.01 -13.19 10.14
C GLY A 123 6.15 -14.44 10.19
N SER A 124 6.44 -15.38 11.11
CA SER A 124 5.56 -16.51 11.35
C SER A 124 4.29 -16.08 12.09
N LEU A 125 3.21 -16.87 12.02
CA LEU A 125 2.02 -16.59 12.83
C LEU A 125 2.33 -16.58 14.34
N GLU A 126 3.31 -17.37 14.79
CA GLU A 126 3.79 -17.39 16.18
C GLU A 126 4.38 -16.05 16.61
N ASP A 127 5.08 -15.35 15.70
CA ASP A 127 5.65 -14.01 15.99
C ASP A 127 4.56 -12.95 16.24
N PHE A 128 3.35 -13.17 15.72
CA PHE A 128 2.22 -12.29 15.87
C PHE A 128 1.23 -12.74 16.96
N THR A 129 1.49 -13.87 17.61
CA THR A 129 0.60 -14.46 18.62
C THR A 129 1.02 -14.03 20.02
N ASP A 130 0.08 -13.47 20.78
CA ASP A 130 0.30 -13.08 22.17
C ASP A 130 0.25 -14.28 23.14
N ALA A 131 0.57 -14.06 24.41
CA ALA A 131 0.55 -15.09 25.45
C ALA A 131 -0.82 -15.74 25.71
N ASN A 132 -1.90 -15.16 25.17
CA ASN A 132 -3.28 -15.67 25.29
C ASN A 132 -3.79 -16.30 23.99
N ASP A 133 -2.88 -16.61 23.07
CA ASP A 133 -3.19 -17.18 21.73
C ASP A 133 -4.03 -16.25 20.82
N ASN A 134 -3.91 -14.93 21.00
CA ASN A 134 -4.56 -13.96 20.14
C ASN A 134 -3.59 -13.37 19.13
N ILE A 135 -4.09 -13.13 17.91
CA ILE A 135 -3.41 -12.38 16.85
C ILE A 135 -4.23 -11.12 16.59
N ARG A 136 -3.67 -9.96 16.95
CA ARG A 136 -4.33 -8.65 16.80
C ARG A 136 -3.76 -7.80 15.68
N THR A 137 -2.60 -8.18 15.17
CA THR A 137 -1.92 -7.53 14.07
C THR A 137 -1.04 -8.51 13.33
N ILE A 138 -0.93 -8.33 12.03
CA ILE A 138 0.03 -9.02 11.18
C ILE A 138 0.67 -8.04 10.22
N PHE A 139 1.84 -8.40 9.73
CA PHE A 139 2.49 -7.70 8.62
C PHE A 139 2.69 -8.67 7.45
N VAL A 140 2.50 -8.15 6.25
CA VAL A 140 2.77 -8.85 4.99
C VAL A 140 3.65 -7.97 4.11
N TYR A 141 4.23 -8.56 3.08
CA TYR A 141 4.88 -7.81 2.01
C TYR A 141 3.92 -7.68 0.82
N ASP A 142 3.83 -6.46 0.27
CA ASP A 142 3.26 -6.29 -1.05
C ASP A 142 4.24 -6.79 -2.13
N PRO A 143 3.88 -6.79 -3.44
CA PRO A 143 4.76 -7.29 -4.51
C PRO A 143 6.10 -6.56 -4.65
N ASP A 144 6.23 -5.35 -4.13
CA ASP A 144 7.47 -4.56 -4.13
C ASP A 144 8.26 -4.67 -2.81
N GLY A 145 7.76 -5.47 -1.84
CA GLY A 145 8.37 -5.64 -0.52
C GLY A 145 8.02 -4.54 0.48
N ILE A 146 7.01 -3.72 0.18
CA ILE A 146 6.51 -2.71 1.10
C ILE A 146 5.72 -3.41 2.22
N LEU A 147 5.97 -3.00 3.47
CA LEU A 147 5.24 -3.55 4.61
C LEU A 147 3.79 -3.03 4.63
N VAL A 148 2.86 -3.97 4.70
CA VAL A 148 1.44 -3.72 4.89
C VAL A 148 1.00 -4.40 6.16
N GLN A 149 0.42 -3.62 7.07
CA GLN A 149 -0.12 -4.11 8.34
C GLN A 149 -1.63 -4.31 8.23
N PHE A 150 -2.12 -5.33 8.92
CA PHE A 150 -3.54 -5.49 9.19
C PHE A 150 -3.75 -5.57 10.70
N ASP A 151 -4.72 -4.82 11.21
CA ASP A 151 -5.08 -4.82 12.63
C ASP A 151 -6.60 -4.67 12.83
N GLU A 152 -7.07 -4.99 14.03
CA GLU A 152 -8.49 -4.84 14.39
C GLU A 152 -8.85 -3.39 14.75
N GLY A 153 -7.90 -2.45 14.55
CA GLY A 153 -8.05 -1.07 14.96
C GLY A 153 -7.91 -0.88 16.48
N PRO A 154 -7.95 0.35 16.96
CA PRO A 154 -7.96 0.61 18.39
C PRO A 154 -9.24 0.02 19.00
N PRO A 155 -9.18 -0.56 20.23
CA PRO A 155 -10.36 -1.05 20.89
C PRO A 155 -11.40 0.08 20.99
N SER A 156 -12.63 -0.25 20.61
CA SER A 156 -13.76 0.68 20.75
C SER A 156 -13.89 1.10 22.23
N ASN A 157 -13.77 2.38 22.48
CA ASN A 157 -14.00 2.96 23.82
C ASN A 157 -15.48 2.90 24.18
#